data_e831c442f88c1d32819efed097000dc6
#
_entry.id   e831c442f88c1d32819efed097000dc6
#
_cell.length_a   1.000
_cell.length_b   1.000
_cell.length_c   1.000
_cell.angle_alpha   90.00
_cell.angle_beta   90.00
_cell.angle_gamma   90.00
#
_symmetry.space_group_name_H-M   'P 1'
#
loop_
_entity.id
_entity.type
_entity.pdbx_description
1 polymer ?
#
loop_
_entity_poly.entity_id
_entity_poly.type
_entity_poly.pdbx_seq_one_letter_code
_entity_poly.pdbx_strand_id
1 'polypeptide(L)'
;MNIHDIVQRQRQFFRTGATLPVSFRREMLQRLLDAVNRREAEIGAALAADLGKSGYESFMCETGLVRGEIRWMLRHVGRLARAHTVPTPLAQFAARSFRKSAPYGSTLIMSPWNYPVLLTLDPLADAIAAGNTAVVKPSAYAPAVSALLADLIGECFPPEYVAAVTGGRRENAALLEEKFDLIFFTGSQAVGREVLRRAAEHLTPAVLELGGKSPCIVDETAKLPLAARRIVFGKYLNCGQTCVAPDYVLCHSSVRGRLVELLCREVRRQYGEDPLQNPDYGRIVNERHFHRLLGLIDLDKAVLGGQSSPETLQIAPVIL
;
A
#
# COMPACT_ATOMS: atom_id res chain seq x y z
N MET A 1 -5.31 -24.00 -9.38
CA MET A 1 -4.69 -23.63 -10.68
C MET A 1 -3.22 -23.35 -10.43
N ASN A 2 -2.32 -23.85 -11.27
CA ASN A 2 -0.87 -23.61 -11.15
C ASN A 2 -0.57 -22.13 -11.51
N ILE A 3 0.46 -21.53 -10.89
CA ILE A 3 0.88 -20.13 -11.15
C ILE A 3 1.21 -19.93 -12.63
N HIS A 4 1.95 -20.86 -13.22
CA HIS A 4 2.27 -20.83 -14.65
C HIS A 4 1.02 -20.76 -15.53
N ASP A 5 0.02 -21.59 -15.27
CA ASP A 5 -1.23 -21.62 -16.03
C ASP A 5 -2.00 -20.27 -15.93
N ILE A 6 -2.00 -19.65 -14.73
CA ILE A 6 -2.61 -18.32 -14.53
C ILE A 6 -1.93 -17.30 -15.43
N VAL A 7 -0.60 -17.21 -15.36
CA VAL A 7 0.18 -16.23 -16.13
C VAL A 7 0.00 -16.44 -17.63
N GLN A 8 0.04 -17.70 -18.12
CA GLN A 8 -0.16 -18.00 -19.54
C GLN A 8 -1.57 -17.61 -20.02
N ARG A 9 -2.62 -17.89 -19.25
CA ARG A 9 -3.99 -17.48 -19.58
C ARG A 9 -4.13 -15.98 -19.62
N GLN A 10 -3.54 -15.24 -18.67
CA GLN A 10 -3.55 -13.79 -18.67
C GLN A 10 -2.85 -13.19 -19.88
N ARG A 11 -1.72 -13.75 -20.30
CA ARG A 11 -1.02 -13.34 -21.52
C ARG A 11 -1.84 -13.60 -22.78
N GLN A 12 -2.53 -14.75 -22.84
CA GLN A 12 -3.44 -15.06 -23.94
C GLN A 12 -4.62 -14.09 -23.97
N PHE A 13 -5.26 -13.86 -22.83
CA PHE A 13 -6.38 -12.92 -22.73
C PHE A 13 -5.96 -11.49 -23.12
N PHE A 14 -4.81 -11.01 -22.64
CA PHE A 14 -4.28 -9.70 -23.05
C PHE A 14 -4.10 -9.59 -24.57
N ARG A 15 -3.57 -10.62 -25.22
CA ARG A 15 -3.36 -10.66 -26.68
C ARG A 15 -4.64 -10.56 -27.50
N THR A 16 -5.79 -10.88 -26.93
CA THR A 16 -7.08 -10.69 -27.61
C THR A 16 -7.44 -9.22 -27.80
N GLY A 17 -6.79 -8.30 -27.08
CA GLY A 17 -7.11 -6.89 -27.04
C GLY A 17 -8.37 -6.53 -26.26
N ALA A 18 -8.99 -7.49 -25.57
CA ALA A 18 -10.22 -7.28 -24.78
C ALA A 18 -10.10 -6.18 -23.71
N THR A 19 -8.88 -5.96 -23.18
CA THR A 19 -8.61 -4.94 -22.15
C THR A 19 -8.43 -3.52 -22.72
N LEU A 20 -8.29 -3.36 -24.03
CA LEU A 20 -7.96 -2.06 -24.66
C LEU A 20 -9.12 -1.06 -24.69
N PRO A 21 -10.40 -1.45 -24.90
CA PRO A 21 -11.51 -0.51 -24.88
C PRO A 21 -11.68 0.17 -23.52
N VAL A 22 -11.86 1.50 -23.53
CA VAL A 22 -12.11 2.29 -22.30
C VAL A 22 -13.40 1.85 -21.61
N SER A 23 -14.41 1.42 -22.36
CA SER A 23 -15.67 0.88 -21.83
C SER A 23 -15.42 -0.35 -20.94
N PHE A 24 -14.63 -1.30 -21.41
CA PHE A 24 -14.24 -2.47 -20.63
C PHE A 24 -13.53 -2.08 -19.32
N ARG A 25 -12.54 -1.19 -19.40
CA ARG A 25 -11.78 -0.74 -18.21
C ARG A 25 -12.70 -0.06 -17.19
N ARG A 26 -13.63 0.79 -17.65
CA ARG A 26 -14.63 1.42 -16.77
C ARG A 26 -15.55 0.41 -16.11
N GLU A 27 -16.01 -0.58 -16.86
CA GLU A 27 -16.87 -1.64 -16.33
C GLU A 27 -16.12 -2.41 -15.21
N MET A 28 -14.87 -2.79 -15.45
CA MET A 28 -14.06 -3.52 -14.46
C MET A 28 -13.76 -2.68 -13.21
N LEU A 29 -13.44 -1.39 -13.37
CA LEU A 29 -13.28 -0.46 -12.27
C LEU A 29 -14.59 -0.29 -11.47
N GLN A 30 -15.73 -0.22 -12.14
CA GLN A 30 -17.02 -0.10 -11.45
C GLN A 30 -17.35 -1.37 -10.65
N ARG A 31 -17.10 -2.56 -11.21
CA ARG A 31 -17.28 -3.84 -10.48
C ARG A 31 -16.42 -3.88 -9.21
N LEU A 32 -15.16 -3.44 -9.30
CA LEU A 32 -14.26 -3.37 -8.14
C LEU A 32 -14.79 -2.38 -7.09
N LEU A 33 -15.23 -1.19 -7.50
CA LEU A 33 -15.80 -0.19 -6.60
C LEU A 33 -17.05 -0.72 -5.87
N ASP A 34 -17.94 -1.38 -6.61
CA ASP A 34 -19.18 -1.93 -6.07
C ASP A 34 -18.90 -3.07 -5.06
N ALA A 35 -17.90 -3.92 -5.34
CA ALA A 35 -17.47 -4.97 -4.42
C ALA A 35 -16.85 -4.39 -3.14
N VAL A 36 -15.96 -3.40 -3.24
CA VAL A 36 -15.38 -2.71 -2.08
C VAL A 36 -16.47 -2.03 -1.22
N ASN A 37 -17.46 -1.38 -1.87
CA ASN A 37 -18.58 -0.77 -1.15
C ASN A 37 -19.44 -1.81 -0.43
N ARG A 38 -19.76 -2.90 -1.09
CA ARG A 38 -20.64 -3.95 -0.56
C ARG A 38 -19.99 -4.70 0.60
N ARG A 39 -18.68 -4.96 0.51
CA ARG A 39 -17.92 -5.75 1.50
C ARG A 39 -17.16 -4.91 2.53
N GLU A 40 -17.49 -3.62 2.70
CA GLU A 40 -16.76 -2.73 3.61
C GLU A 40 -16.68 -3.24 5.04
N ALA A 41 -17.76 -3.78 5.57
CA ALA A 41 -17.81 -4.32 6.93
C ALA A 41 -16.88 -5.54 7.08
N GLU A 42 -16.83 -6.43 6.08
CA GLU A 42 -15.95 -7.59 6.06
C GLU A 42 -14.47 -7.17 5.96
N ILE A 43 -14.18 -6.16 5.13
CA ILE A 43 -12.83 -5.56 5.02
C ILE A 43 -12.39 -4.99 6.36
N GLY A 44 -13.27 -4.23 7.03
CA GLY A 44 -12.98 -3.70 8.37
C GLY A 44 -12.72 -4.79 9.40
N ALA A 45 -13.52 -5.87 9.40
CA ALA A 45 -13.33 -7.02 10.28
C ALA A 45 -11.99 -7.75 10.03
N ALA A 46 -11.60 -7.93 8.76
CA ALA A 46 -10.32 -8.55 8.41
C ALA A 46 -9.12 -7.67 8.83
N LEU A 47 -9.21 -6.35 8.66
CA LEU A 47 -8.18 -5.39 9.11
C LEU A 47 -8.06 -5.36 10.65
N ALA A 48 -9.17 -5.46 11.36
CA ALA A 48 -9.19 -5.59 12.81
C ALA A 48 -8.55 -6.92 13.25
N ALA A 49 -8.85 -8.02 12.56
CA ALA A 49 -8.31 -9.35 12.86
C ALA A 49 -6.78 -9.40 12.67
N ASP A 50 -6.23 -8.80 11.62
CA ASP A 50 -4.79 -8.87 11.33
C ASP A 50 -3.97 -7.79 12.06
N LEU A 51 -4.47 -6.55 12.13
CA LEU A 51 -3.71 -5.37 12.57
C LEU A 51 -4.33 -4.64 13.78
N GLY A 52 -5.50 -5.05 14.24
CA GLY A 52 -6.23 -4.35 15.30
C GLY A 52 -6.74 -2.97 14.87
N LYS A 53 -6.85 -2.68 13.57
CA LYS A 53 -7.35 -1.39 13.09
C LYS A 53 -8.79 -1.18 13.49
N SER A 54 -9.09 0.01 14.03
CA SER A 54 -10.48 0.43 14.27
C SER A 54 -11.24 0.62 12.95
N GLY A 55 -12.57 0.66 13.02
CA GLY A 55 -13.40 0.93 11.85
C GLY A 55 -13.09 2.29 11.20
N TYR A 56 -12.80 3.30 12.03
CA TYR A 56 -12.42 4.62 11.54
C TYR A 56 -11.06 4.60 10.81
N GLU A 57 -10.05 3.96 11.40
CA GLU A 57 -8.73 3.85 10.77
C GLU A 57 -8.79 3.02 9.48
N SER A 58 -9.54 1.91 9.49
CA SER A 58 -9.79 1.07 8.32
C SER A 58 -10.42 1.85 7.17
N PHE A 59 -11.40 2.72 7.46
CA PHE A 59 -11.98 3.59 6.45
C PHE A 59 -11.00 4.67 5.98
N MET A 60 -10.41 5.42 6.92
CA MET A 60 -9.58 6.59 6.62
C MET A 60 -8.31 6.21 5.84
N CYS A 61 -7.69 5.07 6.18
CA CYS A 61 -6.38 4.69 5.65
C CYS A 61 -6.42 3.63 4.55
N GLU A 62 -7.58 2.98 4.35
CA GLU A 62 -7.70 1.87 3.41
C GLU A 62 -8.91 2.06 2.48
N THR A 63 -10.12 1.67 2.91
CA THR A 63 -11.28 1.62 2.01
C THR A 63 -11.68 2.98 1.44
N GLY A 64 -11.56 4.05 2.22
CA GLY A 64 -11.86 5.41 1.77
C GLY A 64 -10.92 5.89 0.67
N LEU A 65 -9.62 5.58 0.79
CA LEU A 65 -8.60 5.93 -0.22
C LEU A 65 -8.80 5.10 -1.50
N VAL A 66 -8.97 3.78 -1.38
CA VAL A 66 -9.28 2.89 -2.53
C VAL A 66 -10.49 3.39 -3.32
N ARG A 67 -11.58 3.75 -2.61
CA ARG A 67 -12.77 4.33 -3.26
C ARG A 67 -12.47 5.64 -3.96
N GLY A 68 -11.63 6.47 -3.34
CA GLY A 68 -11.17 7.73 -3.90
C GLY A 68 -10.45 7.52 -5.22
N GLU A 69 -9.49 6.61 -5.24
CA GLU A 69 -8.67 6.28 -6.41
C GLU A 69 -9.51 5.67 -7.53
N ILE A 70 -10.32 4.65 -7.26
CA ILE A 70 -11.17 4.03 -8.30
C ILE A 70 -12.13 5.06 -8.90
N ARG A 71 -12.75 5.94 -8.09
CA ARG A 71 -13.62 7.01 -8.60
C ARG A 71 -12.86 8.03 -9.43
N TRP A 72 -11.63 8.33 -9.07
CA TRP A 72 -10.76 9.21 -9.85
C TRP A 72 -10.44 8.57 -11.20
N MET A 73 -10.04 7.30 -11.23
CA MET A 73 -9.79 6.56 -12.47
C MET A 73 -11.03 6.47 -13.37
N LEU A 74 -12.20 6.17 -12.82
CA LEU A 74 -13.46 6.15 -13.59
C LEU A 74 -13.73 7.46 -14.31
N ARG A 75 -13.41 8.60 -13.69
CA ARG A 75 -13.58 9.93 -14.30
C ARG A 75 -12.52 10.26 -15.35
N HIS A 76 -11.31 9.74 -15.19
CA HIS A 76 -10.15 10.21 -15.96
C HIS A 76 -9.63 9.20 -17.00
N VAL A 77 -9.94 7.90 -16.89
CA VAL A 77 -9.42 6.86 -17.79
C VAL A 77 -9.64 7.18 -19.28
N GLY A 78 -10.78 7.75 -19.65
CA GLY A 78 -11.06 8.14 -21.03
C GLY A 78 -10.13 9.25 -21.54
N ARG A 79 -9.75 10.20 -20.69
CA ARG A 79 -8.78 11.25 -21.02
C ARG A 79 -7.36 10.71 -21.08
N LEU A 80 -6.97 9.86 -20.13
CA LEU A 80 -5.64 9.26 -20.06
C LEU A 80 -5.34 8.33 -21.23
N ALA A 81 -6.37 7.68 -21.79
CA ALA A 81 -6.24 6.77 -22.93
C ALA A 81 -6.22 7.47 -24.31
N ARG A 82 -6.48 8.80 -24.37
CA ARG A 82 -6.51 9.54 -25.64
C ARG A 82 -5.12 9.74 -26.19
N ALA A 83 -5.05 9.76 -27.54
CA ALA A 83 -3.85 10.24 -28.23
C ALA A 83 -3.73 11.76 -28.11
N HIS A 84 -2.53 12.24 -27.84
CA HIS A 84 -2.18 13.67 -27.78
C HIS A 84 -1.30 14.02 -28.97
N THR A 85 -1.78 14.93 -29.84
CA THR A 85 -0.99 15.43 -30.96
C THR A 85 0.23 16.18 -30.41
N VAL A 86 1.38 15.95 -31.04
CA VAL A 86 2.65 16.63 -30.74
C VAL A 86 3.18 17.27 -32.02
N PRO A 87 4.09 18.26 -31.92
CA PRO A 87 4.72 18.85 -33.11
C PRO A 87 5.37 17.78 -33.98
N THR A 88 5.14 17.87 -35.29
CA THR A 88 5.80 17.03 -36.29
C THR A 88 6.97 17.76 -36.87
N PRO A 89 8.20 17.19 -36.88
CA PRO A 89 9.36 17.82 -37.51
C PRO A 89 9.10 18.16 -38.98
N LEU A 90 9.60 19.30 -39.45
CA LEU A 90 9.37 19.76 -40.82
C LEU A 90 9.87 18.76 -41.87
N ALA A 91 10.95 18.03 -41.57
CA ALA A 91 11.47 16.97 -42.44
C ALA A 91 10.47 15.79 -42.66
N GLN A 92 9.45 15.71 -41.84
CA GLN A 92 8.36 14.70 -41.94
C GLN A 92 7.06 15.36 -42.43
N PHE A 93 7.16 16.43 -43.22
CA PHE A 93 6.00 17.12 -43.77
C PHE A 93 4.99 16.17 -44.40
N ALA A 94 3.68 16.47 -44.21
CA ALA A 94 2.51 15.66 -44.50
C ALA A 94 2.25 14.49 -43.52
N ALA A 95 3.11 14.26 -42.50
CA ALA A 95 2.84 13.32 -41.43
C ALA A 95 2.15 14.02 -40.24
N ARG A 96 1.51 13.20 -39.37
CA ARG A 96 0.95 13.65 -38.10
C ARG A 96 1.58 12.85 -36.96
N SER A 97 2.20 13.54 -36.01
CA SER A 97 2.80 12.94 -34.82
C SER A 97 1.86 13.00 -33.64
N PHE A 98 1.79 11.93 -32.87
CA PHE A 98 1.01 11.88 -31.64
C PHE A 98 1.65 10.95 -30.61
N ARG A 99 1.36 11.19 -29.33
CA ARG A 99 1.68 10.33 -28.21
C ARG A 99 0.41 9.67 -27.70
N LYS A 100 0.44 8.34 -27.48
CA LYS A 100 -0.67 7.56 -26.93
C LYS A 100 -0.14 6.62 -25.85
N SER A 101 -0.83 6.56 -24.70
CA SER A 101 -0.54 5.58 -23.67
C SER A 101 -0.93 4.18 -24.13
N ALA A 102 -0.09 3.19 -23.83
CA ALA A 102 -0.33 1.77 -24.09
C ALA A 102 -0.14 0.98 -22.80
N PRO A 103 -0.91 -0.10 -22.57
CA PRO A 103 -0.68 -1.00 -21.44
C PRO A 103 0.66 -1.72 -21.59
N TYR A 104 1.27 -2.11 -20.48
CA TYR A 104 2.45 -2.96 -20.48
C TYR A 104 2.11 -4.39 -20.91
N GLY A 105 1.03 -4.96 -20.39
CA GLY A 105 0.64 -6.35 -20.65
C GLY A 105 0.15 -7.07 -19.40
N SER A 106 0.80 -8.17 -19.03
CA SER A 106 0.55 -8.89 -17.79
C SER A 106 1.39 -8.29 -16.66
N THR A 107 0.76 -7.86 -15.58
CA THR A 107 1.41 -7.19 -14.44
C THR A 107 1.38 -8.08 -13.20
N LEU A 108 2.44 -8.01 -12.38
CA LEU A 108 2.49 -8.61 -11.05
C LEU A 108 2.44 -7.50 -10.00
N ILE A 109 1.50 -7.58 -9.06
CA ILE A 109 1.36 -6.66 -7.93
C ILE A 109 1.63 -7.45 -6.64
N MET A 110 2.75 -7.17 -5.98
CA MET A 110 3.14 -7.78 -4.72
C MET A 110 2.96 -6.78 -3.59
N SER A 111 1.98 -7.03 -2.73
CA SER A 111 1.52 -6.07 -1.73
C SER A 111 2.07 -6.35 -0.33
N PRO A 112 2.24 -5.32 0.52
CA PRO A 112 2.71 -5.44 1.88
C PRO A 112 1.56 -5.78 2.85
N TRP A 113 1.91 -5.87 4.12
CA TRP A 113 0.99 -6.21 5.21
C TRP A 113 0.47 -5.01 6.01
N ASN A 114 1.08 -3.83 5.90
CA ASN A 114 0.79 -2.70 6.78
C ASN A 114 -0.46 -1.89 6.38
N TYR A 115 -0.69 -1.73 5.10
CA TYR A 115 -1.94 -1.22 4.50
C TYR A 115 -2.37 -2.19 3.41
N PRO A 116 -2.79 -3.40 3.82
CA PRO A 116 -2.91 -4.51 2.87
C PRO A 116 -4.03 -4.35 1.85
N VAL A 117 -5.10 -3.64 2.18
CA VAL A 117 -6.21 -3.37 1.25
C VAL A 117 -5.83 -2.26 0.29
N LEU A 118 -5.38 -1.11 0.81
CA LEU A 118 -4.98 0.06 0.02
C LEU A 118 -3.88 -0.30 -0.98
N LEU A 119 -2.76 -0.83 -0.48
CA LEU A 119 -1.57 -1.10 -1.29
C LEU A 119 -1.70 -2.35 -2.19
N THR A 120 -2.87 -2.99 -2.16
CA THR A 120 -3.25 -4.03 -3.12
C THR A 120 -4.20 -3.49 -4.17
N LEU A 121 -5.26 -2.81 -3.76
CA LEU A 121 -6.36 -2.43 -4.65
C LEU A 121 -6.08 -1.14 -5.43
N ASP A 122 -5.29 -0.19 -4.90
CA ASP A 122 -4.91 1.00 -5.66
C ASP A 122 -4.04 0.65 -6.88
N PRO A 123 -2.90 -0.08 -6.73
CA PRO A 123 -2.13 -0.50 -7.90
C PRO A 123 -2.92 -1.40 -8.85
N LEU A 124 -3.89 -2.18 -8.34
CA LEU A 124 -4.77 -2.98 -9.18
C LEU A 124 -5.72 -2.09 -9.99
N ALA A 125 -6.31 -1.07 -9.38
CA ALA A 125 -7.17 -0.11 -10.08
C ALA A 125 -6.40 0.61 -11.20
N ASP A 126 -5.15 0.99 -10.94
CA ASP A 126 -4.25 1.60 -11.93
C ASP A 126 -3.92 0.64 -13.07
N ALA A 127 -3.61 -0.62 -12.77
CA ALA A 127 -3.36 -1.64 -13.77
C ALA A 127 -4.58 -1.87 -14.67
N ILE A 128 -5.79 -1.94 -14.09
CA ILE A 128 -7.06 -2.05 -14.82
C ILE A 128 -7.29 -0.82 -15.70
N ALA A 129 -7.12 0.38 -15.14
CA ALA A 129 -7.29 1.65 -15.86
C ALA A 129 -6.30 1.78 -17.04
N ALA A 130 -5.08 1.30 -16.88
CA ALA A 130 -4.08 1.27 -17.95
C ALA A 130 -4.39 0.23 -19.04
N GLY A 131 -5.23 -0.78 -18.74
CA GLY A 131 -5.62 -1.85 -19.67
C GLY A 131 -4.73 -3.09 -19.62
N ASN A 132 -4.09 -3.33 -18.48
CA ASN A 132 -3.29 -4.52 -18.21
C ASN A 132 -4.17 -5.68 -17.71
N THR A 133 -3.64 -6.90 -17.75
CA THR A 133 -4.03 -8.01 -16.88
C THR A 133 -3.19 -7.98 -15.61
N ALA A 134 -3.65 -8.58 -14.52
CA ALA A 134 -2.91 -8.53 -13.27
C ALA A 134 -2.95 -9.83 -12.47
N VAL A 135 -1.79 -10.23 -11.95
CA VAL A 135 -1.69 -11.18 -10.84
C VAL A 135 -1.40 -10.38 -9.57
N VAL A 136 -2.22 -10.57 -8.56
CA VAL A 136 -2.10 -9.90 -7.26
C VAL A 136 -1.62 -10.90 -6.23
N LYS A 137 -0.58 -10.53 -5.48
CA LYS A 137 0.00 -11.34 -4.40
C LYS A 137 -0.08 -10.60 -3.07
N PRO A 138 -1.19 -10.73 -2.31
CA PRO A 138 -1.30 -10.15 -0.98
C PRO A 138 -0.31 -10.75 0.01
N SER A 139 0.02 -10.01 1.06
CA SER A 139 0.99 -10.47 2.06
C SER A 139 0.46 -11.61 2.93
N ALA A 140 1.26 -12.65 3.11
CA ALA A 140 0.96 -13.73 4.06
C ALA A 140 0.99 -13.28 5.54
N TYR A 141 1.51 -12.09 5.85
CA TYR A 141 1.51 -11.55 7.21
C TYR A 141 0.17 -10.91 7.62
N ALA A 142 -0.73 -10.70 6.66
CA ALA A 142 -2.11 -10.28 6.90
C ALA A 142 -3.06 -11.36 6.32
N PRO A 143 -3.18 -12.52 6.97
CA PRO A 143 -3.87 -13.69 6.41
C PRO A 143 -5.37 -13.48 6.22
N ALA A 144 -6.06 -12.81 7.15
CA ALA A 144 -7.48 -12.55 7.03
C ALA A 144 -7.78 -11.61 5.84
N VAL A 145 -7.01 -10.53 5.71
CA VAL A 145 -7.13 -9.62 4.57
C VAL A 145 -6.72 -10.31 3.27
N SER A 146 -5.67 -11.13 3.28
CA SER A 146 -5.22 -11.87 2.09
C SER A 146 -6.30 -12.83 1.56
N ALA A 147 -6.97 -13.55 2.44
CA ALA A 147 -8.09 -14.43 2.08
C ALA A 147 -9.27 -13.64 1.52
N LEU A 148 -9.66 -12.55 2.21
CA LEU A 148 -10.75 -11.69 1.77
C LEU A 148 -10.49 -11.06 0.41
N LEU A 149 -9.26 -10.57 0.16
CA LEU A 149 -8.90 -10.00 -1.13
C LEU A 149 -8.92 -11.04 -2.26
N ALA A 150 -8.52 -12.28 -1.98
CA ALA A 150 -8.60 -13.35 -2.96
C ALA A 150 -10.06 -13.64 -3.34
N ASP A 151 -10.98 -13.70 -2.37
CA ASP A 151 -12.40 -13.88 -2.60
C ASP A 151 -13.00 -12.71 -3.38
N LEU A 152 -12.72 -11.48 -2.95
CA LEU A 152 -13.22 -10.25 -3.59
C LEU A 152 -12.76 -10.15 -5.06
N ILE A 153 -11.50 -10.45 -5.32
CA ILE A 153 -10.95 -10.44 -6.69
C ILE A 153 -11.60 -11.55 -7.54
N GLY A 154 -11.77 -12.76 -6.98
CA GLY A 154 -12.43 -13.88 -7.65
C GLY A 154 -13.91 -13.63 -7.93
N GLU A 155 -14.61 -12.84 -7.10
CA GLU A 155 -15.96 -12.38 -7.33
C GLU A 155 -16.06 -11.36 -8.49
N CYS A 156 -15.07 -10.47 -8.57
CA CYS A 156 -15.08 -9.37 -9.55
C CYS A 156 -14.63 -9.79 -10.95
N PHE A 157 -13.65 -10.69 -11.04
CA PHE A 157 -12.90 -10.91 -12.27
C PHE A 157 -12.66 -12.38 -12.57
N PRO A 158 -12.70 -12.77 -13.87
CA PRO A 158 -12.21 -14.08 -14.27
C PRO A 158 -10.68 -14.15 -14.12
N PRO A 159 -10.10 -15.31 -13.75
CA PRO A 159 -8.68 -15.43 -13.43
C PRO A 159 -7.73 -15.16 -14.61
N GLU A 160 -8.20 -15.30 -15.84
CA GLU A 160 -7.46 -14.91 -17.06
C GLU A 160 -7.32 -13.40 -17.22
N TYR A 161 -8.08 -12.60 -16.45
CA TYR A 161 -7.98 -11.14 -16.45
C TYR A 161 -7.28 -10.63 -15.18
N VAL A 162 -7.83 -10.91 -14.00
CA VAL A 162 -7.21 -10.60 -12.71
C VAL A 162 -7.29 -11.84 -11.83
N ALA A 163 -6.17 -12.24 -11.25
CA ALA A 163 -6.11 -13.37 -10.33
C ALA A 163 -5.37 -12.99 -9.04
N ALA A 164 -5.83 -13.50 -7.90
CA ALA A 164 -5.11 -13.42 -6.65
C ALA A 164 -4.39 -14.75 -6.37
N VAL A 165 -3.11 -14.67 -6.00
CA VAL A 165 -2.29 -15.80 -5.55
C VAL A 165 -1.96 -15.57 -4.08
N THR A 166 -2.56 -16.34 -3.17
CA THR A 166 -2.24 -16.34 -1.76
C THR A 166 -1.04 -17.23 -1.46
N GLY A 167 -0.45 -17.08 -0.28
CA GLY A 167 0.69 -17.89 0.15
C GLY A 167 1.90 -17.07 0.58
N GLY A 168 3.02 -17.74 0.81
CA GLY A 168 4.21 -17.18 1.42
C GLY A 168 5.41 -17.04 0.47
N ARG A 169 6.59 -17.37 1.00
CA ARG A 169 7.86 -17.23 0.26
C ARG A 169 7.94 -18.13 -0.97
N ARG A 170 7.34 -19.32 -0.91
CA ARG A 170 7.33 -20.28 -2.02
C ARG A 170 6.57 -19.70 -3.21
N GLU A 171 5.38 -19.15 -2.96
CA GLU A 171 4.55 -18.56 -4.00
C GLU A 171 5.17 -17.26 -4.54
N ASN A 172 5.82 -16.46 -3.67
CA ASN A 172 6.58 -15.28 -4.11
C ASN A 172 7.70 -15.67 -5.08
N ALA A 173 8.48 -16.71 -4.75
CA ALA A 173 9.55 -17.19 -5.61
C ALA A 173 9.01 -17.69 -6.95
N ALA A 174 7.97 -18.53 -6.93
CA ALA A 174 7.34 -19.07 -8.13
C ALA A 174 6.75 -17.97 -9.04
N LEU A 175 6.16 -16.91 -8.48
CA LEU A 175 5.68 -15.76 -9.26
C LEU A 175 6.84 -14.99 -9.89
N LEU A 176 7.96 -14.82 -9.19
CA LEU A 176 9.10 -14.08 -9.70
C LEU A 176 9.93 -14.88 -10.73
N GLU A 177 9.70 -16.17 -10.87
CA GLU A 177 10.23 -17.01 -11.96
C GLU A 177 9.44 -16.83 -13.27
N GLU A 178 8.20 -16.36 -13.17
CA GLU A 178 7.36 -16.11 -14.35
C GLU A 178 7.70 -14.78 -15.03
N LYS A 179 7.56 -14.75 -16.35
CA LYS A 179 7.73 -13.51 -17.11
C LYS A 179 6.48 -12.63 -17.00
N PHE A 180 6.61 -11.48 -16.38
CA PHE A 180 5.64 -10.37 -16.41
C PHE A 180 6.15 -9.23 -17.29
N ASP A 181 5.25 -8.32 -17.67
CA ASP A 181 5.59 -7.13 -18.47
C ASP A 181 5.77 -5.89 -17.59
N LEU A 182 5.34 -5.94 -16.31
CA LEU A 182 5.62 -4.98 -15.24
C LEU A 182 5.49 -5.68 -13.88
N ILE A 183 6.38 -5.36 -12.94
CA ILE A 183 6.25 -5.75 -11.54
C ILE A 183 6.09 -4.49 -10.69
N PHE A 184 5.02 -4.44 -9.88
CA PHE A 184 4.82 -3.44 -8.84
C PHE A 184 4.98 -4.13 -7.48
N PHE A 185 5.97 -3.72 -6.71
CA PHE A 185 6.29 -4.32 -5.42
C PHE A 185 6.32 -3.26 -4.33
N THR A 186 5.63 -3.53 -3.22
CA THR A 186 5.73 -2.73 -2.00
C THR A 186 6.21 -3.61 -0.85
N GLY A 187 7.31 -3.21 -0.18
CA GLY A 187 7.84 -3.99 0.94
C GLY A 187 9.24 -3.60 1.39
N SER A 188 10.02 -4.58 1.88
CA SER A 188 11.36 -4.31 2.38
C SER A 188 12.40 -4.18 1.26
N GLN A 189 13.46 -3.39 1.52
CA GLN A 189 14.59 -3.26 0.59
C GLN A 189 15.24 -4.62 0.24
N ALA A 190 15.31 -5.55 1.20
CA ALA A 190 15.91 -6.86 0.95
C ALA A 190 15.11 -7.67 -0.09
N VAL A 191 13.78 -7.68 0.03
CA VAL A 191 12.91 -8.34 -0.95
C VAL A 191 12.87 -7.55 -2.26
N GLY A 192 12.89 -6.22 -2.23
CA GLY A 192 12.96 -5.39 -3.43
C GLY A 192 14.20 -5.69 -4.30
N ARG A 193 15.36 -5.93 -3.67
CA ARG A 193 16.56 -6.36 -4.41
C ARG A 193 16.37 -7.73 -5.08
N GLU A 194 15.67 -8.65 -4.43
CA GLU A 194 15.36 -9.96 -5.03
C GLU A 194 14.39 -9.80 -6.20
N VAL A 195 13.37 -8.97 -6.07
CA VAL A 195 12.45 -8.63 -7.17
C VAL A 195 13.23 -8.11 -8.38
N LEU A 196 14.15 -7.15 -8.17
CA LEU A 196 14.96 -6.62 -9.28
C LEU A 196 15.86 -7.68 -9.93
N ARG A 197 16.48 -8.58 -9.16
CA ARG A 197 17.31 -9.65 -9.73
C ARG A 197 16.49 -10.55 -10.64
N ARG A 198 15.28 -10.96 -10.19
CA ARG A 198 14.40 -11.82 -10.98
C ARG A 198 13.81 -11.09 -12.18
N ALA A 199 13.43 -9.84 -12.01
CA ALA A 199 12.93 -9.00 -13.10
C ALA A 199 13.98 -8.83 -14.22
N ALA A 200 15.26 -8.74 -13.86
CA ALA A 200 16.36 -8.61 -14.82
C ALA A 200 16.51 -9.82 -15.75
N GLU A 201 16.17 -11.04 -15.31
CA GLU A 201 16.20 -12.26 -16.14
C GLU A 201 15.28 -12.16 -17.37
N HIS A 202 14.19 -11.37 -17.25
CA HIS A 202 13.20 -11.17 -18.31
C HIS A 202 13.19 -9.75 -18.88
N LEU A 203 14.12 -8.88 -18.44
CA LEU A 203 14.14 -7.44 -18.75
C LEU A 203 12.80 -6.75 -18.37
N THR A 204 12.16 -7.23 -17.31
CA THR A 204 10.89 -6.71 -16.84
C THR A 204 11.12 -5.42 -16.05
N PRO A 205 10.47 -4.29 -16.40
CA PRO A 205 10.50 -3.09 -15.57
C PRO A 205 9.84 -3.36 -14.21
N ALA A 206 10.43 -2.82 -13.14
CA ALA A 206 9.91 -2.95 -11.80
C ALA A 206 9.77 -1.58 -11.12
N VAL A 207 8.62 -1.34 -10.49
CA VAL A 207 8.38 -0.21 -9.59
C VAL A 207 8.46 -0.73 -8.17
N LEU A 208 9.31 -0.10 -7.36
CA LEU A 208 9.56 -0.52 -5.98
C LEU A 208 9.15 0.59 -5.01
N GLU A 209 8.16 0.30 -4.17
CA GLU A 209 7.80 1.11 -3.01
C GLU A 209 8.40 0.46 -1.76
N LEU A 210 9.29 1.16 -1.07
CA LEU A 210 10.12 0.59 -0.02
C LEU A 210 9.92 1.31 1.32
N GLY A 211 10.53 0.78 2.39
CA GLY A 211 10.52 1.43 3.68
C GLY A 211 11.30 2.74 3.70
N GLY A 212 10.96 3.61 4.64
CA GLY A 212 11.56 4.92 4.81
C GLY A 212 12.15 5.15 6.21
N LYS A 213 12.96 6.20 6.31
CA LYS A 213 13.51 6.80 7.52
C LYS A 213 13.28 8.31 7.44
N SER A 214 12.00 8.72 7.42
CA SER A 214 11.59 10.09 7.12
C SER A 214 11.94 11.03 8.27
N PRO A 215 12.83 12.01 8.07
CA PRO A 215 13.10 13.06 9.06
C PRO A 215 11.91 14.02 9.16
N CYS A 216 11.60 14.46 10.37
CA CYS A 216 10.70 15.57 10.61
C CYS A 216 11.49 16.76 11.14
N ILE A 217 11.51 17.87 10.38
CA ILE A 217 12.28 19.06 10.73
C ILE A 217 11.36 20.07 11.40
N VAL A 218 11.74 20.51 12.62
CA VAL A 218 11.01 21.52 13.40
C VAL A 218 11.98 22.62 13.78
N ASP A 219 11.88 23.76 13.12
CA ASP A 219 12.68 24.96 13.41
C ASP A 219 12.01 25.86 14.48
N GLU A 220 12.67 26.96 14.84
CA GLU A 220 12.20 27.91 15.84
C GLU A 220 10.93 28.68 15.42
N THR A 221 10.61 28.73 14.12
CA THR A 221 9.45 29.44 13.57
C THR A 221 8.19 28.57 13.53
N ALA A 222 8.33 27.27 13.84
CA ALA A 222 7.25 26.30 13.75
C ALA A 222 6.12 26.58 14.74
N LYS A 223 4.88 26.37 14.31
CA LYS A 223 3.71 26.38 15.19
C LYS A 223 3.66 25.10 16.01
N LEU A 224 4.40 25.06 17.12
CA LEU A 224 4.67 23.85 17.92
C LEU A 224 3.43 23.02 18.28
N PRO A 225 2.28 23.59 18.73
CA PRO A 225 1.10 22.79 19.03
C PRO A 225 0.55 22.06 17.78
N LEU A 226 0.62 22.67 16.60
CA LEU A 226 0.20 22.05 15.34
C LEU A 226 1.23 20.99 14.89
N ALA A 227 2.53 21.30 15.03
CA ALA A 227 3.60 20.36 14.72
C ALA A 227 3.48 19.08 15.56
N ALA A 228 3.33 19.22 16.90
CA ALA A 228 3.16 18.08 17.79
C ALA A 228 1.95 17.22 17.43
N ARG A 229 0.80 17.83 17.15
CA ARG A 229 -0.41 17.11 16.73
C ARG A 229 -0.19 16.30 15.46
N ARG A 230 0.44 16.89 14.44
CA ARG A 230 0.71 16.23 13.16
C ARG A 230 1.76 15.14 13.27
N ILE A 231 2.80 15.36 14.06
CA ILE A 231 3.85 14.36 14.30
C ILE A 231 3.26 13.15 15.01
N VAL A 232 2.50 13.34 16.09
CA VAL A 232 1.88 12.24 16.85
C VAL A 232 0.90 11.47 15.98
N PHE A 233 0.03 12.16 15.26
CA PHE A 233 -0.90 11.52 14.32
C PHE A 233 -0.16 10.71 13.25
N GLY A 234 0.79 11.34 12.54
CA GLY A 234 1.50 10.68 11.43
C GLY A 234 2.43 9.55 11.88
N LYS A 235 2.97 9.63 13.13
CA LYS A 235 3.85 8.60 13.66
C LYS A 235 3.10 7.39 14.16
N TYR A 236 2.01 7.57 14.92
CA TYR A 236 1.37 6.44 15.62
C TYR A 236 0.16 5.88 14.88
N LEU A 237 -0.24 6.46 13.75
CA LEU A 237 -1.17 5.84 12.83
C LEU A 237 -0.67 4.43 12.46
N ASN A 238 -1.55 3.43 12.49
CA ASN A 238 -1.20 2.02 12.28
C ASN A 238 -0.06 1.53 13.21
N CYS A 239 0.00 2.03 14.45
CA CYS A 239 1.08 1.78 15.41
C CYS A 239 2.49 2.09 14.87
N GLY A 240 2.60 3.08 13.97
CA GLY A 240 3.88 3.46 13.35
C GLY A 240 4.35 2.55 12.22
N GLN A 241 3.55 1.57 11.82
CA GLN A 241 3.89 0.61 10.75
C GLN A 241 3.63 1.21 9.36
N THR A 242 4.21 2.37 9.10
CA THR A 242 3.98 3.20 7.92
C THR A 242 5.30 3.63 7.30
N CYS A 243 5.49 3.36 6.00
CA CYS A 243 6.71 3.66 5.27
C CYS A 243 7.06 5.16 5.25
N VAL A 244 6.07 6.02 5.27
CA VAL A 244 6.19 7.50 5.24
C VAL A 244 6.00 8.16 6.60
N ALA A 245 5.91 7.38 7.71
CA ALA A 245 5.76 7.96 9.05
C ALA A 245 6.96 8.82 9.43
N PRO A 246 6.79 9.91 10.18
CA PRO A 246 7.90 10.58 10.86
C PRO A 246 8.69 9.56 11.68
N ASP A 247 9.99 9.39 11.38
CA ASP A 247 10.81 8.39 12.06
C ASP A 247 11.61 9.02 13.21
N TYR A 248 12.22 10.17 12.94
CA TYR A 248 12.92 10.97 13.93
C TYR A 248 12.69 12.47 13.70
N VAL A 249 12.88 13.25 14.78
CA VAL A 249 12.66 14.69 14.74
C VAL A 249 13.99 15.42 14.88
N LEU A 250 14.33 16.23 13.86
CA LEU A 250 15.40 17.21 13.90
C LEU A 250 14.80 18.52 14.40
N CYS A 251 15.07 18.85 15.66
CA CYS A 251 14.45 20.00 16.33
C CYS A 251 15.48 21.07 16.67
N HIS A 252 15.16 22.34 16.38
CA HIS A 252 15.99 23.46 16.86
C HIS A 252 16.06 23.45 18.39
N SER A 253 17.25 23.70 18.96
CA SER A 253 17.51 23.56 20.40
C SER A 253 16.62 24.44 21.26
N SER A 254 16.29 25.67 20.80
CA SER A 254 15.47 26.64 21.55
C SER A 254 14.02 26.20 21.76
N VAL A 255 13.48 25.32 20.91
CA VAL A 255 12.08 24.85 20.99
C VAL A 255 11.96 23.38 21.42
N ARG A 256 13.09 22.68 21.62
CA ARG A 256 13.09 21.23 21.91
C ARG A 256 12.28 20.88 23.15
N GLY A 257 12.54 21.52 24.28
CA GLY A 257 11.86 21.21 25.55
C GLY A 257 10.35 21.36 25.39
N ARG A 258 9.92 22.49 24.80
CA ARG A 258 8.49 22.76 24.59
C ARG A 258 7.84 21.79 23.60
N LEU A 259 8.55 21.39 22.56
CA LEU A 259 8.05 20.39 21.62
C LEU A 259 7.86 19.03 22.29
N VAL A 260 8.81 18.57 23.09
CA VAL A 260 8.70 17.28 23.82
C VAL A 260 7.48 17.28 24.74
N GLU A 261 7.26 18.35 25.55
CA GLU A 261 6.06 18.47 26.37
C GLU A 261 4.76 18.37 25.56
N LEU A 262 4.73 19.04 24.40
CA LEU A 262 3.56 19.05 23.53
C LEU A 262 3.35 17.66 22.88
N LEU A 263 4.41 16.96 22.49
CA LEU A 263 4.32 15.60 21.95
C LEU A 263 3.75 14.64 23.01
N CYS A 264 4.26 14.67 24.24
CA CYS A 264 3.74 13.86 25.34
C CYS A 264 2.27 14.13 25.61
N ARG A 265 1.87 15.42 25.63
CA ARG A 265 0.47 15.81 25.81
C ARG A 265 -0.42 15.33 24.67
N GLU A 266 0.04 15.43 23.42
CA GLU A 266 -0.73 14.98 22.26
C GLU A 266 -0.85 13.46 22.21
N VAL A 267 0.14 12.68 22.63
CA VAL A 267 0.04 11.22 22.76
C VAL A 267 -1.07 10.87 23.75
N ARG A 268 -1.06 11.46 24.97
CA ARG A 268 -2.12 11.23 25.95
C ARG A 268 -3.50 11.66 25.44
N ARG A 269 -3.58 12.79 24.72
CA ARG A 269 -4.83 13.29 24.17
C ARG A 269 -5.41 12.35 23.11
N GLN A 270 -4.57 11.76 22.24
CA GLN A 270 -5.02 10.93 21.11
C GLN A 270 -5.23 9.47 21.49
N TYR A 271 -4.45 8.94 22.43
CA TYR A 271 -4.43 7.52 22.76
C TYR A 271 -4.83 7.20 24.21
N GLY A 272 -5.01 8.20 25.05
CA GLY A 272 -5.32 8.05 26.48
C GLY A 272 -4.07 7.93 27.35
N GLU A 273 -4.29 7.83 28.67
CA GLU A 273 -3.21 7.63 29.65
C GLU A 273 -2.63 6.22 29.57
N ASP A 274 -3.47 5.23 29.23
CA ASP A 274 -3.06 3.86 28.95
C ASP A 274 -3.45 3.47 27.51
N PRO A 275 -2.55 3.67 26.53
CA PRO A 275 -2.81 3.33 25.13
C PRO A 275 -3.09 1.86 24.88
N LEU A 276 -2.61 0.94 25.74
CA LEU A 276 -2.83 -0.51 25.58
C LEU A 276 -4.29 -0.92 25.89
N GLN A 277 -5.05 -0.08 26.61
CA GLN A 277 -6.48 -0.28 26.87
C GLN A 277 -7.36 0.48 25.88
N ASN A 278 -6.78 1.25 24.97
CA ASN A 278 -7.56 1.98 23.98
C ASN A 278 -8.03 1.03 22.87
N PRO A 279 -9.34 0.82 22.67
CA PRO A 279 -9.86 -0.11 21.68
C PRO A 279 -9.60 0.30 20.22
N ASP A 280 -9.25 1.58 20.00
CA ASP A 280 -8.89 2.10 18.67
C ASP A 280 -7.38 2.04 18.39
N TYR A 281 -6.57 1.62 19.39
CA TYR A 281 -5.12 1.46 19.19
C TYR A 281 -4.81 0.06 18.68
N GLY A 282 -4.26 -0.03 17.48
CA GLY A 282 -3.96 -1.29 16.81
C GLY A 282 -2.82 -2.10 17.45
N ARG A 283 -2.28 -3.04 16.69
CA ARG A 283 -1.20 -3.92 17.15
C ARG A 283 -0.12 -4.11 16.11
N ILE A 284 1.03 -4.61 16.55
CA ILE A 284 2.13 -5.01 15.68
C ILE A 284 1.73 -6.31 14.97
N VAL A 285 2.02 -6.39 13.68
CA VAL A 285 1.52 -7.43 12.77
C VAL A 285 1.85 -8.87 13.20
N ASN A 286 2.99 -9.10 13.88
CA ASN A 286 3.39 -10.41 14.37
C ASN A 286 4.47 -10.33 15.46
N GLU A 287 4.70 -11.44 16.16
CA GLU A 287 5.71 -11.57 17.24
C GLU A 287 7.11 -11.19 16.80
N ARG A 288 7.54 -11.60 15.60
CA ARG A 288 8.89 -11.28 15.10
C ARG A 288 9.11 -9.77 15.00
N HIS A 289 8.14 -9.03 14.49
CA HIS A 289 8.24 -7.56 14.42
C HIS A 289 8.06 -6.91 15.79
N PHE A 290 7.21 -7.47 16.65
CA PHE A 290 7.05 -7.03 18.03
C PHE A 290 8.38 -7.10 18.78
N HIS A 291 9.04 -8.24 18.82
CA HIS A 291 10.33 -8.39 19.51
C HIS A 291 11.45 -7.54 18.88
N ARG A 292 11.45 -7.41 17.56
CA ARG A 292 12.41 -6.52 16.87
C ARG A 292 12.24 -5.07 17.31
N LEU A 293 11.02 -4.59 17.48
CA LEU A 293 10.74 -3.22 17.90
C LEU A 293 11.08 -2.99 19.38
N LEU A 294 10.76 -3.95 20.25
CA LEU A 294 11.17 -3.86 21.66
C LEU A 294 12.68 -3.73 21.80
N GLY A 295 13.46 -4.42 20.98
CA GLY A 295 14.93 -4.30 20.99
C GLY A 295 15.48 -2.95 20.51
N LEU A 296 14.63 -2.05 20.00
CA LEU A 296 15.02 -0.68 19.62
C LEU A 296 14.72 0.35 20.71
N ILE A 297 13.95 -0.02 21.74
CA ILE A 297 13.54 0.90 22.80
C ILE A 297 14.64 0.95 23.87
N ASP A 298 15.21 2.12 24.03
CA ASP A 298 16.14 2.44 25.13
C ASP A 298 15.33 3.15 26.23
N LEU A 299 14.94 2.40 27.26
CA LEU A 299 14.10 2.90 28.35
C LEU A 299 14.75 4.01 29.14
N ASP A 300 16.09 4.06 29.22
CA ASP A 300 16.81 5.12 29.93
C ASP A 300 16.70 6.48 29.23
N LYS A 301 16.35 6.47 27.92
CA LYS A 301 16.11 7.66 27.12
C LYS A 301 14.62 7.97 26.93
N ALA A 302 13.73 7.08 27.33
CA ALA A 302 12.32 7.26 27.13
C ALA A 302 11.74 8.36 28.01
N VAL A 303 11.19 9.39 27.38
CA VAL A 303 10.45 10.47 28.10
C VAL A 303 8.97 10.16 28.19
N LEU A 304 8.49 9.22 27.38
CA LEU A 304 7.10 8.72 27.41
C LEU A 304 7.06 7.29 26.85
N GLY A 305 6.17 6.45 27.41
CA GLY A 305 5.84 5.14 26.87
C GLY A 305 6.84 4.04 27.26
N GLY A 306 6.88 2.97 26.47
CA GLY A 306 7.71 1.80 26.71
C GLY A 306 6.95 0.59 27.25
N GLN A 307 5.69 0.75 27.66
CA GLN A 307 4.82 -0.36 28.05
C GLN A 307 4.49 -1.22 26.81
N SER A 308 4.38 -2.53 27.03
CA SER A 308 4.04 -3.46 25.95
C SER A 308 3.26 -4.65 26.49
N SER A 309 2.45 -5.28 25.63
CA SER A 309 1.72 -6.52 25.90
C SER A 309 2.05 -7.54 24.83
N PRO A 310 2.80 -8.61 25.17
CA PRO A 310 3.08 -9.71 24.24
C PRO A 310 1.81 -10.46 23.83
N GLU A 311 0.82 -10.55 24.71
CA GLU A 311 -0.45 -11.26 24.47
C GLU A 311 -1.27 -10.60 23.35
N THR A 312 -1.26 -9.27 23.30
CA THR A 312 -1.97 -8.47 22.30
C THR A 312 -1.06 -7.97 21.17
N LEU A 313 0.24 -8.20 21.26
CA LEU A 313 1.28 -7.66 20.36
C LEU A 313 1.27 -6.13 20.28
N GLN A 314 0.95 -5.46 21.38
CA GLN A 314 0.89 -4.00 21.43
C GLN A 314 2.13 -3.41 22.09
N ILE A 315 2.60 -2.28 21.57
CA ILE A 315 3.64 -1.45 22.14
C ILE A 315 3.09 -0.03 22.24
N ALA A 316 3.03 0.53 23.43
CA ALA A 316 2.55 1.90 23.63
C ALA A 316 3.41 2.90 22.83
N PRO A 317 2.86 4.04 22.42
CA PRO A 317 3.65 5.12 21.81
C PRO A 317 4.86 5.48 22.65
N VAL A 318 6.05 5.50 22.04
CA VAL A 318 7.33 5.79 22.72
C VAL A 318 7.94 7.05 22.15
N ILE A 319 8.44 7.92 23.05
CA ILE A 319 9.26 9.10 22.70
C ILE A 319 10.61 8.93 23.39
N LEU A 320 11.68 8.85 22.61
CA LEU A 320 13.05 8.72 23.08
C LEU A 320 13.81 10.05 22.98
#